data_2983c671f4650daaddbe62ea4d2dcfad
#
_entry.id   2983c671f4650daaddbe62ea4d2dcfad
#
_cell.length_a   1.000
_cell.length_b   1.000
_cell.length_c   1.000
_cell.angle_alpha   90.00
_cell.angle_beta   90.00
_cell.angle_gamma   90.00
#
_symmetry.space_group_name_H-M   'P 1'
#
loop_
_entity.id
_entity.type
_entity.pdbx_description
1 polymer ?
#
loop_
_entity_poly.entity_id
_entity_poly.type
_entity_poly.pdbx_seq_one_letter_code
_entity_poly.pdbx_strand_id
1 'polypeptide(L)'
;MPLNKLTFKSGIISDITPYSNEGGFVDGDKIRFRLGSPEKIGGWSKFSPNTYLGSARRLLNWVALDGSDFLGVGTHLKYYIEEGQTFNDITPIRNTTGAGDVTFSATNGSTTITVTDPAHGANANDFVTFSGASSLGGLITATILNSEFQITSLISSNAYTITSSVAANSSDTGNGGGSVVGAYQINTGLDVTVGGTGWGAGQWSGTTSGALATQLAEALDASETAIDVDSATGITAADLVLIDNELITVGTISSNTLGTGGGPSTRGASGTAAATHADNTLVRLAVGNEDSANDFVGWGNAASVTVPGAQIRLWSHDNFGEDIIINPRDGG
;
A
#
# COMPACT_ATOMS: atom_id res chain seq x y z
N MET A 1 28.22 35.52 48.28
CA MET A 1 28.37 34.22 47.63
C MET A 1 29.30 34.39 46.45
N PRO A 2 30.32 33.57 46.28
CA PRO A 2 31.13 33.61 45.06
C PRO A 2 30.29 33.15 43.89
N LEU A 3 30.26 33.93 42.81
CA LEU A 3 29.63 33.58 41.56
C LEU A 3 30.55 32.56 40.83
N ASN A 4 30.09 31.29 40.69
CA ASN A 4 30.75 30.31 39.86
C ASN A 4 30.25 30.43 38.42
N LYS A 5 31.15 30.67 37.46
CA LYS A 5 30.85 30.65 36.05
C LYS A 5 30.79 29.20 35.57
N LEU A 6 29.60 28.74 35.19
CA LEU A 6 29.42 27.48 34.49
C LEU A 6 29.67 27.68 33.01
N THR A 7 30.62 26.96 32.43
CA THR A 7 30.91 26.99 31.01
C THR A 7 30.57 25.63 30.42
N PHE A 8 29.66 25.60 29.45
CA PHE A 8 29.26 24.42 28.72
C PHE A 8 30.00 24.35 27.37
N LYS A 9 30.40 23.14 26.99
CA LYS A 9 30.91 22.88 25.63
C LYS A 9 29.74 22.76 24.69
N SER A 10 29.85 23.33 23.51
CA SER A 10 28.82 23.20 22.46
C SER A 10 28.98 21.87 21.74
N GLY A 11 27.83 21.30 21.32
CA GLY A 11 27.76 20.05 20.57
C GLY A 11 27.50 18.84 21.46
N ILE A 12 27.18 17.73 20.82
CA ILE A 12 26.98 16.41 21.45
C ILE A 12 28.20 15.59 21.11
N ILE A 13 28.90 15.10 22.13
CA ILE A 13 30.11 14.30 22.01
C ILE A 13 29.83 12.98 22.73
N SER A 14 29.55 11.93 21.95
CA SER A 14 29.18 10.59 22.47
C SER A 14 30.30 9.57 22.37
N ASP A 15 31.43 9.90 21.74
CA ASP A 15 32.56 9.01 21.49
C ASP A 15 33.57 8.95 22.64
N ILE A 16 33.38 9.79 23.65
CA ILE A 16 34.21 9.78 24.88
C ILE A 16 33.34 9.55 26.11
N THR A 17 33.98 9.13 27.21
CA THR A 17 33.24 8.88 28.46
C THR A 17 32.65 10.18 29.01
N PRO A 18 31.49 10.14 29.70
CA PRO A 18 30.90 11.32 30.34
C PRO A 18 31.85 12.03 31.30
N TYR A 19 32.74 11.28 31.96
CA TYR A 19 33.78 11.81 32.84
C TYR A 19 34.81 12.66 32.08
N SER A 20 35.22 12.18 30.91
CA SER A 20 36.20 12.92 30.06
C SER A 20 35.56 14.10 29.34
N ASN A 21 34.25 14.12 29.23
CA ASN A 21 33.46 15.19 28.59
C ASN A 21 32.88 16.18 29.62
N GLU A 22 33.60 16.46 30.68
CA GLU A 22 33.15 17.41 31.70
C GLU A 22 32.72 18.76 31.10
N GLY A 23 31.48 19.18 31.40
CA GLY A 23 30.84 20.36 30.86
C GLY A 23 30.31 20.20 29.42
N GLY A 24 30.38 19.00 28.84
CA GLY A 24 29.81 18.69 27.54
C GLY A 24 28.49 17.91 27.62
N PHE A 25 27.86 17.77 26.50
CA PHE A 25 26.63 16.98 26.34
C PHE A 25 26.99 15.65 25.66
N VAL A 26 26.50 14.53 26.19
CA VAL A 26 26.76 13.17 25.64
C VAL A 26 25.58 12.67 24.82
N ASP A 27 24.39 13.25 25.03
CA ASP A 27 23.16 12.94 24.33
C ASP A 27 22.24 14.16 24.33
N GLY A 28 21.29 14.22 23.40
CA GLY A 28 20.30 15.29 23.33
C GLY A 28 19.20 14.98 22.33
N ASP A 29 17.96 15.22 22.74
CA ASP A 29 16.78 15.11 21.86
C ASP A 29 16.12 16.48 21.72
N LYS A 30 15.72 16.83 20.50
CA LYS A 30 14.98 18.04 20.14
C LYS A 30 15.71 19.34 20.57
N ILE A 31 17.04 19.31 20.53
CA ILE A 31 17.88 20.48 20.79
C ILE A 31 18.76 20.79 19.60
N ARG A 32 19.14 22.06 19.46
CA ARG A 32 20.19 22.52 18.58
C ARG A 32 21.15 23.43 19.35
N PHE A 33 22.37 23.58 18.85
CA PHE A 33 23.32 24.52 19.42
C PHE A 33 23.35 25.78 18.55
N ARG A 34 23.10 26.92 19.18
CA ARG A 34 23.21 28.22 18.53
C ARG A 34 24.14 29.11 19.34
N LEU A 35 25.14 29.67 18.67
CA LEU A 35 26.16 30.50 19.32
C LEU A 35 26.81 29.82 20.55
N GLY A 36 26.97 28.50 20.49
CA GLY A 36 27.59 27.73 21.55
C GLY A 36 26.65 27.31 22.69
N SER A 37 25.40 27.76 22.69
CA SER A 37 24.42 27.42 23.71
C SER A 37 23.37 26.44 23.17
N PRO A 38 22.92 25.43 23.98
CA PRO A 38 21.83 24.57 23.59
C PRO A 38 20.51 25.33 23.66
N GLU A 39 19.70 25.19 22.62
CA GLU A 39 18.34 25.70 22.60
C GLU A 39 17.37 24.61 22.09
N LYS A 40 16.13 24.66 22.50
CA LYS A 40 15.11 23.74 21.99
C LYS A 40 14.88 24.01 20.51
N ILE A 41 14.79 22.95 19.73
CA ILE A 41 14.24 23.03 18.39
C ILE A 41 12.76 23.37 18.55
N GLY A 42 12.30 24.45 17.93
CA GLY A 42 10.89 24.82 17.92
C GLY A 42 10.03 23.71 17.32
N GLY A 43 8.75 23.69 17.66
CA GLY A 43 7.79 22.77 17.05
C GLY A 43 7.58 23.04 15.56
N TRP A 44 7.01 22.05 14.88
CA TRP A 44 6.58 22.21 13.49
C TRP A 44 5.27 22.98 13.44
N SER A 45 5.16 23.92 12.56
CA SER A 45 3.89 24.56 12.19
C SER A 45 3.52 24.12 10.77
N LYS A 46 2.22 24.00 10.52
CA LYS A 46 1.75 23.73 9.17
C LYS A 46 2.13 24.89 8.25
N PHE A 47 2.70 24.56 7.09
CA PHE A 47 3.00 25.54 6.03
C PHE A 47 1.70 26.08 5.40
N SER A 48 0.74 25.18 5.13
CA SER A 48 -0.57 25.52 4.57
C SER A 48 -1.69 24.95 5.46
N PRO A 49 -2.82 25.64 5.63
CA PRO A 49 -4.02 25.10 6.26
C PRO A 49 -4.69 24.04 5.38
N ASN A 50 -4.46 24.10 4.06
CA ASN A 50 -5.01 23.18 3.07
C ASN A 50 -4.26 21.85 3.04
N THR A 51 -4.91 20.83 2.48
CA THR A 51 -4.38 19.48 2.35
C THR A 51 -4.40 19.05 0.89
N TYR A 52 -3.57 18.09 0.57
CA TYR A 52 -3.52 17.40 -0.72
C TYR A 52 -3.69 15.89 -0.52
N LEU A 53 -4.01 15.16 -1.58
CA LEU A 53 -4.18 13.71 -1.52
C LEU A 53 -2.84 12.99 -1.73
N GLY A 54 -2.65 11.95 -0.93
CA GLY A 54 -1.49 11.08 -1.03
C GLY A 54 -0.30 11.52 -0.18
N SER A 55 0.72 10.66 -0.15
CA SER A 55 1.98 10.89 0.57
C SER A 55 2.96 11.59 -0.36
N ALA A 56 3.48 12.75 0.04
CA ALA A 56 4.49 13.48 -0.74
C ALA A 56 5.74 12.64 -0.90
N ARG A 57 6.19 12.48 -2.15
CA ARG A 57 7.38 11.72 -2.53
C ARG A 57 8.49 12.61 -3.06
N ARG A 58 8.11 13.75 -3.61
CA ARG A 58 9.07 14.72 -4.13
C ARG A 58 8.52 16.13 -4.02
N LEU A 59 9.41 17.06 -3.72
CA LEU A 59 9.15 18.49 -3.64
C LEU A 59 10.14 19.22 -4.53
N LEU A 60 9.67 20.24 -5.23
CA LEU A 60 10.49 21.19 -5.99
C LEU A 60 9.94 22.59 -5.77
N ASN A 61 10.78 23.50 -5.35
CA ASN A 61 10.41 24.91 -5.27
C ASN A 61 11.13 25.70 -6.36
N TRP A 62 10.44 26.67 -6.93
CA TRP A 62 11.02 27.64 -7.86
C TRP A 62 10.32 29.00 -7.72
N VAL A 63 10.94 30.00 -8.26
CA VAL A 63 10.43 31.38 -8.26
C VAL A 63 10.26 31.83 -9.69
N ALA A 64 9.10 32.34 -10.06
CA ALA A 64 8.82 32.91 -11.36
C ALA A 64 9.45 34.31 -11.50
N LEU A 65 9.51 34.83 -12.72
CA LEU A 65 10.11 36.14 -13.02
C LEU A 65 9.35 37.30 -12.37
N ASP A 66 8.09 37.13 -12.04
CA ASP A 66 7.27 38.12 -11.33
C ASP A 66 7.48 38.09 -9.81
N GLY A 67 8.32 37.16 -9.33
CA GLY A 67 8.59 36.95 -7.90
C GLY A 67 7.62 36.05 -7.18
N SER A 68 6.70 35.39 -7.87
CA SER A 68 5.79 34.40 -7.28
C SER A 68 6.56 33.11 -6.92
N ASP A 69 6.36 32.63 -5.70
CA ASP A 69 6.93 31.38 -5.21
C ASP A 69 5.98 30.22 -5.48
N PHE A 70 6.51 29.15 -6.06
CA PHE A 70 5.79 27.93 -6.34
C PHE A 70 6.44 26.73 -5.67
N LEU A 71 5.60 25.76 -5.24
CA LEU A 71 6.06 24.49 -4.72
C LEU A 71 5.35 23.34 -5.46
N GLY A 72 6.10 22.58 -6.24
CA GLY A 72 5.65 21.33 -6.85
C GLY A 72 5.66 20.21 -5.82
N VAL A 73 4.52 19.50 -5.66
CA VAL A 73 4.33 18.41 -4.73
C VAL A 73 3.87 17.17 -5.48
N GLY A 74 4.78 16.24 -5.72
CA GLY A 74 4.48 14.94 -6.31
C GLY A 74 4.13 13.90 -5.25
N THR A 75 2.91 13.35 -5.31
CA THR A 75 2.44 12.28 -4.40
C THR A 75 2.34 10.96 -5.15
N HIS A 76 2.06 9.87 -4.44
CA HIS A 76 1.79 8.58 -5.10
C HIS A 76 0.46 8.57 -5.88
N LEU A 77 -0.44 9.50 -5.60
CA LEU A 77 -1.74 9.63 -6.26
C LEU A 77 -1.73 10.70 -7.34
N LYS A 78 -1.22 11.91 -7.05
CA LYS A 78 -1.40 13.11 -7.85
C LYS A 78 -0.17 14.00 -7.84
N TYR A 79 -0.18 15.00 -8.71
CA TYR A 79 0.79 16.07 -8.72
C TYR A 79 0.13 17.43 -8.54
N TYR A 80 0.66 18.22 -7.60
CA TYR A 80 0.13 19.53 -7.26
C TYR A 80 1.17 20.63 -7.44
N ILE A 81 0.68 21.82 -7.79
CA ILE A 81 1.44 23.08 -7.58
C ILE A 81 0.78 23.81 -6.43
N GLU A 82 1.56 24.13 -5.44
CA GLU A 82 1.15 25.01 -4.35
C GLU A 82 1.50 26.45 -4.72
N GLU A 83 0.52 27.33 -4.58
CA GLU A 83 0.63 28.78 -4.72
C GLU A 83 -0.28 29.42 -3.67
N GLY A 84 0.27 30.34 -2.89
CA GLY A 84 -0.51 31.07 -1.89
C GLY A 84 -1.23 30.19 -0.86
N GLN A 85 -0.62 29.10 -0.45
CA GLN A 85 -1.15 28.07 0.47
C GLN A 85 -2.27 27.18 -0.14
N THR A 86 -2.52 27.28 -1.43
CA THR A 86 -3.49 26.45 -2.15
C THR A 86 -2.76 25.42 -3.00
N PHE A 87 -3.24 24.17 -2.96
CA PHE A 87 -2.71 23.09 -3.79
C PHE A 87 -3.60 22.92 -5.03
N ASN A 88 -3.07 23.26 -6.19
CA ASN A 88 -3.73 23.12 -7.48
C ASN A 88 -3.33 21.78 -8.10
N ASP A 89 -4.31 20.94 -8.42
CA ASP A 89 -4.08 19.63 -9.07
C ASP A 89 -3.73 19.87 -10.54
N ILE A 90 -2.54 19.44 -10.95
CA ILE A 90 -2.06 19.46 -12.32
C ILE A 90 -1.71 18.08 -12.83
N THR A 91 -2.28 17.03 -12.22
CA THR A 91 -2.01 15.65 -12.61
C THR A 91 -2.34 15.43 -14.08
N PRO A 92 -1.41 14.91 -14.89
CA PRO A 92 -1.63 14.73 -16.31
C PRO A 92 -2.80 13.78 -16.62
N ILE A 93 -3.55 14.11 -17.65
CA ILE A 93 -4.58 13.23 -18.21
C ILE A 93 -3.92 12.31 -19.23
N ARG A 94 -4.05 10.98 -19.01
CA ARG A 94 -3.50 9.96 -19.91
C ARG A 94 -4.44 9.65 -21.09
N ASN A 95 -5.73 9.73 -20.85
CA ASN A 95 -6.74 9.41 -21.86
C ASN A 95 -8.06 10.15 -21.59
N THR A 96 -8.78 10.46 -22.68
CA THR A 96 -10.11 11.02 -22.63
C THR A 96 -10.99 10.21 -23.57
N THR A 97 -12.13 9.74 -23.09
CA THR A 97 -13.07 8.93 -23.89
C THR A 97 -13.83 9.77 -24.92
N GLY A 98 -14.42 9.11 -25.89
CA GLY A 98 -15.41 9.74 -26.78
C GLY A 98 -16.69 10.09 -26.03
N ALA A 99 -17.44 11.02 -26.56
CA ALA A 99 -18.73 11.39 -25.99
C ALA A 99 -19.74 10.25 -26.13
N GLY A 100 -20.29 9.81 -24.99
CA GLY A 100 -21.24 8.71 -24.90
C GLY A 100 -20.66 7.31 -24.76
N ASP A 101 -19.32 7.18 -24.69
CA ASP A 101 -18.67 5.88 -24.43
C ASP A 101 -18.92 5.41 -23.00
N VAL A 102 -19.12 6.35 -22.08
CA VAL A 102 -19.32 6.08 -20.65
C VAL A 102 -20.79 6.05 -20.30
N THR A 103 -21.20 5.05 -19.52
CA THR A 103 -22.54 4.96 -18.94
C THR A 103 -22.49 4.65 -17.46
N PHE A 104 -23.51 5.09 -16.72
CA PHE A 104 -23.63 4.89 -15.28
C PHE A 104 -24.81 4.00 -14.94
N SER A 105 -24.67 3.26 -13.85
CA SER A 105 -25.72 2.44 -13.25
C SER A 105 -25.71 2.60 -11.73
N ALA A 106 -26.86 2.87 -11.15
CA ALA A 106 -27.06 3.04 -9.72
C ALA A 106 -28.08 2.04 -9.18
N THR A 107 -27.91 1.63 -7.92
CA THR A 107 -28.85 0.78 -7.19
C THR A 107 -29.50 1.58 -6.07
N ASN A 108 -30.82 1.49 -5.93
CA ASN A 108 -31.55 2.17 -4.87
C ASN A 108 -30.94 1.88 -3.48
N GLY A 109 -30.73 2.92 -2.70
CA GLY A 109 -30.13 2.85 -1.36
C GLY A 109 -28.61 2.76 -1.33
N SER A 110 -27.94 2.65 -2.48
CA SER A 110 -26.47 2.54 -2.57
C SER A 110 -25.81 3.87 -2.95
N THR A 111 -24.63 4.10 -2.38
CA THR A 111 -23.71 5.18 -2.86
C THR A 111 -22.78 4.70 -3.97
N THR A 112 -22.73 3.38 -4.21
CA THR A 112 -21.90 2.81 -5.28
C THR A 112 -22.56 2.99 -6.63
N ILE A 113 -21.85 3.59 -7.57
CA ILE A 113 -22.23 3.71 -8.97
C ILE A 113 -21.31 2.80 -9.78
N THR A 114 -21.91 1.97 -10.62
CA THR A 114 -21.17 1.21 -11.62
C THR A 114 -20.99 2.07 -12.87
N VAL A 115 -19.76 2.18 -13.31
CA VAL A 115 -19.38 2.86 -14.56
C VAL A 115 -19.03 1.79 -15.57
N THR A 116 -19.64 1.86 -16.75
CA THR A 116 -19.28 1.04 -17.90
C THR A 116 -18.59 1.92 -18.93
N ASP A 117 -17.35 1.56 -19.24
CA ASP A 117 -16.50 2.23 -20.21
C ASP A 117 -15.57 1.18 -20.85
N PRO A 118 -15.75 0.86 -22.13
CA PRO A 118 -14.99 -0.19 -22.80
C PRO A 118 -13.50 0.12 -22.86
N ALA A 119 -12.68 -0.84 -22.41
CA ALA A 119 -11.21 -0.76 -22.45
C ALA A 119 -10.63 0.48 -21.74
N HIS A 120 -11.19 0.86 -20.58
CA HIS A 120 -10.80 2.06 -19.84
C HIS A 120 -9.32 2.08 -19.39
N GLY A 121 -8.68 0.91 -19.25
CA GLY A 121 -7.26 0.81 -18.87
C GLY A 121 -6.92 1.40 -17.49
N ALA A 122 -7.92 1.64 -16.64
CA ALA A 122 -7.73 2.18 -15.31
C ALA A 122 -7.52 1.06 -14.28
N ASN A 123 -6.86 1.39 -13.19
CA ASN A 123 -6.68 0.54 -12.01
C ASN A 123 -7.54 1.03 -10.84
N ALA A 124 -7.71 0.18 -9.83
CA ALA A 124 -8.29 0.63 -8.58
C ALA A 124 -7.44 1.77 -7.99
N ASN A 125 -8.09 2.75 -7.39
CA ASN A 125 -7.53 3.99 -6.86
C ASN A 125 -7.14 5.05 -7.90
N ASP A 126 -7.22 4.79 -9.20
CA ASP A 126 -7.04 5.82 -10.23
C ASP A 126 -8.15 6.88 -10.15
N PHE A 127 -7.88 8.03 -10.75
CA PHE A 127 -8.82 9.14 -10.79
C PHE A 127 -9.37 9.36 -12.19
N VAL A 128 -10.66 9.66 -12.27
CA VAL A 128 -11.37 10.01 -13.49
C VAL A 128 -12.28 11.20 -13.22
N THR A 129 -12.28 12.15 -14.14
CA THR A 129 -13.21 13.29 -14.11
C THR A 129 -14.23 13.10 -15.21
N PHE A 130 -15.51 13.13 -14.86
CA PHE A 130 -16.59 13.06 -15.85
C PHE A 130 -17.10 14.44 -16.21
N SER A 131 -17.55 14.54 -17.46
CA SER A 131 -18.23 15.71 -18.00
C SER A 131 -19.32 15.27 -18.98
N GLY A 132 -20.27 16.16 -19.26
CA GLY A 132 -21.38 15.88 -20.16
C GLY A 132 -22.44 14.91 -19.64
N ALA A 133 -22.33 14.49 -18.36
CA ALA A 133 -23.31 13.61 -17.75
C ALA A 133 -24.61 14.34 -17.43
N SER A 134 -25.74 13.65 -17.65
CA SER A 134 -27.05 13.99 -17.16
C SER A 134 -27.32 13.33 -15.80
N SER A 135 -28.38 13.76 -15.11
CA SER A 135 -28.82 13.11 -13.87
C SER A 135 -29.21 11.65 -14.12
N LEU A 136 -28.87 10.77 -13.17
CA LEU A 136 -29.42 9.40 -13.11
C LEU A 136 -30.87 9.37 -12.57
N GLY A 137 -31.42 10.52 -12.22
CA GLY A 137 -32.68 10.62 -11.53
C GLY A 137 -32.49 10.73 -10.01
N GLY A 138 -33.53 11.18 -9.34
CA GLY A 138 -33.53 11.31 -7.88
C GLY A 138 -32.40 12.18 -7.34
N LEU A 139 -31.66 11.65 -6.38
CA LEU A 139 -30.62 12.37 -5.65
C LEU A 139 -29.28 12.46 -6.40
N ILE A 140 -29.01 11.55 -7.35
CA ILE A 140 -27.76 11.58 -8.13
C ILE A 140 -27.95 12.52 -9.33
N THR A 141 -27.55 13.77 -9.11
CA THR A 141 -27.69 14.85 -10.08
C THR A 141 -26.52 14.90 -11.07
N ALA A 142 -26.71 15.60 -12.19
CA ALA A 142 -25.65 15.89 -13.15
C ALA A 142 -24.43 16.58 -12.50
N THR A 143 -24.64 17.45 -11.51
CA THR A 143 -23.56 18.13 -10.80
C THR A 143 -22.69 17.16 -10.02
N ILE A 144 -23.30 16.14 -9.41
CA ILE A 144 -22.56 15.10 -8.71
C ILE A 144 -21.74 14.27 -9.69
N LEU A 145 -22.36 13.86 -10.82
CA LEU A 145 -21.68 13.01 -11.80
C LEU A 145 -20.56 13.75 -12.55
N ASN A 146 -20.76 15.03 -12.88
CA ASN A 146 -19.74 15.85 -13.56
C ASN A 146 -18.68 16.37 -12.58
N SER A 147 -18.00 15.45 -11.90
CA SER A 147 -16.94 15.75 -10.96
C SER A 147 -15.83 14.70 -11.06
N GLU A 148 -14.78 14.88 -10.29
CA GLU A 148 -13.71 13.90 -10.17
C GLU A 148 -14.11 12.81 -9.19
N PHE A 149 -13.80 11.56 -9.55
CA PHE A 149 -13.99 10.38 -8.72
C PHE A 149 -12.72 9.55 -8.64
N GLN A 150 -12.50 8.95 -7.49
CA GLN A 150 -11.54 7.87 -7.34
C GLN A 150 -12.23 6.54 -7.65
N ILE A 151 -11.61 5.70 -8.46
CA ILE A 151 -12.10 4.36 -8.80
C ILE A 151 -11.96 3.47 -7.56
N THR A 152 -13.09 2.98 -7.07
CA THR A 152 -13.13 2.18 -5.83
C THR A 152 -12.67 0.74 -6.08
N SER A 153 -13.20 0.11 -7.14
CA SER A 153 -12.82 -1.26 -7.52
C SER A 153 -13.06 -1.50 -9.00
N LEU A 154 -12.31 -2.45 -9.56
CA LEU A 154 -12.54 -2.92 -10.92
C LEU A 154 -13.54 -4.09 -10.91
N ILE A 155 -14.48 -4.07 -11.85
CA ILE A 155 -15.38 -5.19 -12.13
C ILE A 155 -14.81 -6.02 -13.28
N SER A 156 -14.35 -5.34 -14.33
CA SER A 156 -13.75 -5.93 -15.53
C SER A 156 -12.89 -4.91 -16.26
N SER A 157 -12.31 -5.27 -17.41
CA SER A 157 -11.63 -4.32 -18.30
C SER A 157 -12.56 -3.25 -18.89
N ASN A 158 -13.87 -3.40 -18.73
CA ASN A 158 -14.89 -2.53 -19.30
C ASN A 158 -15.82 -1.90 -18.27
N ALA A 159 -15.60 -2.18 -16.96
CA ALA A 159 -16.46 -1.65 -15.90
C ALA A 159 -15.72 -1.55 -14.57
N TYR A 160 -16.07 -0.55 -13.80
CA TYR A 160 -15.55 -0.29 -12.46
C TYR A 160 -16.60 0.40 -11.58
N THR A 161 -16.30 0.59 -10.33
CA THR A 161 -17.17 1.28 -9.38
C THR A 161 -16.55 2.58 -8.90
N ILE A 162 -17.41 3.56 -8.65
CA ILE A 162 -17.11 4.82 -7.96
C ILE A 162 -18.08 5.02 -6.82
N THR A 163 -17.75 5.91 -5.89
CA THR A 163 -18.61 6.21 -4.74
C THR A 163 -19.17 7.63 -4.86
N SER A 164 -20.49 7.73 -4.93
CA SER A 164 -21.22 9.00 -4.91
C SER A 164 -21.24 9.60 -3.52
N SER A 165 -21.31 10.92 -3.43
CA SER A 165 -21.52 11.65 -2.18
C SER A 165 -22.89 11.45 -1.53
N VAL A 166 -23.86 10.94 -2.30
CA VAL A 166 -25.23 10.65 -1.84
C VAL A 166 -25.67 9.26 -2.31
N ALA A 167 -26.52 8.62 -1.54
CA ALA A 167 -27.12 7.35 -1.93
C ALA A 167 -28.21 7.59 -3.00
N ALA A 168 -28.28 6.67 -3.97
CA ALA A 168 -29.37 6.67 -4.94
C ALA A 168 -30.71 6.40 -4.25
N ASN A 169 -31.75 7.10 -4.61
CA ASN A 169 -33.10 6.84 -4.14
C ASN A 169 -33.98 6.14 -5.18
N SER A 170 -33.39 5.70 -6.27
CA SER A 170 -33.96 4.84 -7.30
C SER A 170 -32.87 4.01 -7.96
N SER A 171 -33.24 2.86 -8.53
CA SER A 171 -32.31 2.08 -9.35
C SER A 171 -32.36 2.60 -10.77
N ASP A 172 -31.18 2.76 -11.36
CA ASP A 172 -31.02 3.21 -12.74
C ASP A 172 -29.85 2.47 -13.39
N THR A 173 -29.99 2.10 -14.64
CA THR A 173 -29.01 1.33 -15.40
C THR A 173 -28.76 1.94 -16.77
N GLY A 174 -27.47 2.12 -17.11
CA GLY A 174 -27.04 2.56 -18.43
C GLY A 174 -27.37 4.01 -18.76
N ASN A 175 -27.68 4.82 -17.77
CA ASN A 175 -28.00 6.22 -17.93
C ASN A 175 -26.81 7.13 -17.57
N GLY A 176 -27.06 8.40 -17.52
CA GLY A 176 -26.08 9.46 -17.40
C GLY A 176 -26.03 10.31 -18.64
N GLY A 177 -26.90 10.02 -19.63
CA GLY A 177 -26.99 10.74 -20.91
C GLY A 177 -26.07 10.18 -22.00
N GLY A 178 -26.28 10.65 -23.24
CA GLY A 178 -25.54 10.17 -24.43
C GLY A 178 -24.27 10.98 -24.76
N SER A 179 -23.77 11.80 -23.83
CA SER A 179 -22.63 12.70 -24.10
C SER A 179 -21.58 12.64 -23.00
N VAL A 180 -21.59 11.60 -22.17
CA VAL A 180 -20.64 11.46 -21.05
C VAL A 180 -19.24 11.21 -21.60
N VAL A 181 -18.29 11.97 -21.07
CA VAL A 181 -16.87 11.86 -21.35
C VAL A 181 -16.14 11.61 -20.03
N GLY A 182 -15.27 10.64 -20.01
CA GLY A 182 -14.37 10.36 -18.90
C GLY A 182 -12.93 10.79 -19.23
N ALA A 183 -12.37 11.69 -18.45
CA ALA A 183 -10.96 12.07 -18.52
C ALA A 183 -10.18 11.35 -17.42
N TYR A 184 -9.35 10.40 -17.80
CA TYR A 184 -8.55 9.58 -16.88
C TYR A 184 -7.21 10.23 -16.62
N GLN A 185 -6.89 10.44 -15.36
CA GLN A 185 -5.55 10.85 -14.97
C GLN A 185 -4.58 9.68 -15.15
N ILE A 186 -3.29 9.95 -15.13
CA ILE A 186 -2.28 8.90 -15.12
C ILE A 186 -2.55 7.94 -13.95
N ASN A 187 -2.22 6.66 -14.15
CA ASN A 187 -2.43 5.65 -13.12
C ASN A 187 -1.72 6.02 -11.83
N THR A 188 -2.40 5.82 -10.71
CA THR A 188 -1.82 6.02 -9.38
C THR A 188 -0.73 5.00 -9.10
N GLY A 189 0.22 5.37 -8.25
CA GLY A 189 1.28 4.47 -7.83
C GLY A 189 1.07 3.94 -6.42
N LEU A 190 1.90 2.99 -6.04
CA LEU A 190 1.88 2.45 -4.68
C LEU A 190 2.36 3.47 -3.66
N ASP A 191 1.69 3.53 -2.51
CA ASP A 191 2.13 4.33 -1.36
C ASP A 191 3.34 3.68 -0.67
N VAL A 192 3.33 2.36 -0.55
CA VAL A 192 4.42 1.58 0.03
C VAL A 192 4.78 0.44 -0.92
N THR A 193 6.07 0.20 -1.14
CA THR A 193 6.51 -1.08 -1.66
C THR A 193 6.62 -2.04 -0.49
N VAL A 194 5.84 -3.09 -0.54
CA VAL A 194 6.23 -4.28 0.21
C VAL A 194 7.44 -4.82 -0.54
N GLY A 195 8.64 -4.62 0.03
CA GLY A 195 9.85 -5.27 -0.49
C GLY A 195 9.51 -6.75 -0.63
N GLY A 196 9.76 -7.34 -1.80
CA GLY A 196 9.47 -8.74 -2.04
C GLY A 196 10.07 -9.66 -0.96
N THR A 197 9.96 -10.95 -1.09
CA THR A 197 10.46 -11.98 -0.17
C THR A 197 11.99 -12.02 -0.07
N GLY A 198 12.66 -10.87 -0.09
CA GLY A 198 14.11 -10.73 0.07
C GLY A 198 14.56 -10.64 1.51
N TRP A 199 15.86 -10.43 1.70
CA TRP A 199 16.48 -10.19 3.01
C TRP A 199 15.75 -9.08 3.79
N GLY A 200 15.25 -9.41 4.98
CA GLY A 200 14.51 -8.46 5.82
C GLY A 200 13.01 -8.32 5.53
N ALA A 201 12.48 -9.00 4.51
CA ALA A 201 11.08 -8.89 4.12
C ALA A 201 10.16 -10.00 4.68
N GLY A 202 10.59 -10.77 5.66
CA GLY A 202 9.79 -11.85 6.24
C GLY A 202 10.56 -12.66 7.27
N GLN A 203 9.95 -13.73 7.73
CA GLN A 203 10.61 -14.64 8.67
C GLN A 203 11.68 -15.46 7.96
N TRP A 204 12.79 -15.72 8.64
CA TRP A 204 13.93 -16.52 8.15
C TRP A 204 13.55 -17.96 7.75
N SER A 205 12.41 -18.44 8.16
CA SER A 205 11.88 -19.78 7.88
C SER A 205 11.07 -19.87 6.58
N GLY A 206 10.99 -18.82 5.80
CA GLY A 206 10.32 -18.85 4.49
C GLY A 206 8.79 -18.91 4.53
N THR A 207 8.17 -18.51 5.62
CA THR A 207 6.72 -18.30 5.58
C THR A 207 6.42 -16.98 4.86
N THR A 208 5.68 -17.04 3.75
CA THR A 208 5.23 -15.85 3.05
C THR A 208 4.33 -15.01 3.96
N SER A 209 4.47 -13.68 3.90
CA SER A 209 3.49 -12.76 4.47
C SER A 209 2.14 -13.02 3.79
N GLY A 210 1.17 -13.52 4.53
CA GLY A 210 -0.08 -14.04 3.99
C GLY A 210 -0.11 -15.57 3.87
N ALA A 211 0.95 -16.27 4.31
CA ALA A 211 0.88 -17.72 4.44
C ALA A 211 -0.31 -18.09 5.31
N LEU A 212 -1.11 -18.97 4.80
CA LEU A 212 -2.24 -19.53 5.51
C LEU A 212 -1.78 -19.98 6.88
N ALA A 213 -2.33 -19.39 7.90
CA ALA A 213 -2.17 -19.82 9.27
C ALA A 213 -3.54 -20.31 9.75
N THR A 214 -3.56 -21.54 10.25
CA THR A 214 -4.69 -22.11 10.98
C THR A 214 -4.17 -22.61 12.33
N GLN A 215 -5.01 -23.22 13.12
CA GLN A 215 -4.65 -23.81 14.39
C GLN A 215 -5.02 -25.28 14.40
N LEU A 216 -4.36 -26.06 15.24
CA LEU A 216 -4.81 -27.41 15.53
C LEU A 216 -6.18 -27.34 16.23
N ALA A 217 -7.10 -28.15 15.79
CA ALA A 217 -8.43 -28.28 16.39
C ALA A 217 -8.45 -29.23 17.59
N GLU A 218 -7.35 -29.95 17.82
CA GLU A 218 -7.11 -30.81 18.96
C GLU A 218 -5.63 -31.00 19.22
N ALA A 219 -5.27 -31.60 20.35
CA ALA A 219 -3.86 -31.90 20.65
C ALA A 219 -3.37 -33.08 19.75
N LEU A 220 -2.22 -32.90 19.13
CA LEU A 220 -1.64 -33.84 18.18
C LEU A 220 -0.52 -34.66 18.86
N ASP A 221 -0.63 -35.99 18.84
CA ASP A 221 0.43 -36.85 19.32
C ASP A 221 1.55 -37.07 18.28
N ALA A 222 2.68 -37.63 18.69
CA ALA A 222 3.84 -37.79 17.80
C ALA A 222 3.66 -38.91 16.73
N SER A 223 2.62 -39.72 16.82
CA SER A 223 2.37 -40.85 15.92
C SER A 223 1.16 -40.63 14.99
N GLU A 224 0.33 -39.68 15.32
CA GLU A 224 -0.88 -39.36 14.57
C GLU A 224 -0.55 -38.73 13.22
N THR A 225 -1.22 -39.22 12.17
CA THR A 225 -1.00 -38.80 10.79
C THR A 225 -2.25 -38.13 10.16
N ALA A 226 -3.38 -38.19 10.84
CA ALA A 226 -4.59 -37.46 10.52
C ALA A 226 -4.62 -36.22 11.43
N ILE A 227 -4.46 -35.03 10.89
CA ILE A 227 -4.25 -33.80 11.66
C ILE A 227 -5.48 -32.91 11.48
N ASP A 228 -6.23 -32.72 12.55
CA ASP A 228 -7.39 -31.86 12.55
C ASP A 228 -7.01 -30.39 12.79
N VAL A 229 -7.45 -29.54 11.89
CA VAL A 229 -7.19 -28.09 11.93
C VAL A 229 -8.52 -27.32 11.89
N ASP A 230 -8.52 -26.10 12.42
CA ASP A 230 -9.72 -25.24 12.41
C ASP A 230 -10.20 -24.93 10.99
N SER A 231 -9.28 -24.79 10.06
CA SER A 231 -9.58 -24.58 8.65
C SER A 231 -8.45 -25.10 7.75
N ALA A 232 -8.79 -25.99 6.83
CA ALA A 232 -7.87 -26.45 5.79
C ALA A 232 -7.94 -25.62 4.50
N THR A 233 -8.67 -24.50 4.51
CA THR A 233 -8.83 -23.64 3.33
C THR A 233 -7.47 -23.13 2.86
N GLY A 234 -7.08 -23.47 1.60
CA GLY A 234 -5.83 -23.07 0.96
C GLY A 234 -4.65 -23.97 1.28
N ILE A 235 -4.82 -25.03 2.06
CA ILE A 235 -3.87 -26.13 2.21
C ILE A 235 -4.23 -27.19 1.15
N THR A 236 -3.24 -27.71 0.46
CA THR A 236 -3.42 -28.76 -0.54
C THR A 236 -2.58 -30.01 -0.19
N ALA A 237 -2.93 -31.16 -0.77
CA ALA A 237 -2.14 -32.36 -0.59
C ALA A 237 -0.72 -32.16 -1.15
N ALA A 238 0.26 -32.71 -0.45
CA ALA A 238 1.69 -32.53 -0.66
C ALA A 238 2.28 -31.18 -0.19
N ASP A 239 1.48 -30.24 0.30
CA ASP A 239 2.03 -29.07 0.95
C ASP A 239 2.84 -29.46 2.18
N LEU A 240 3.78 -28.60 2.53
CA LEU A 240 4.56 -28.71 3.76
C LEU A 240 4.02 -27.71 4.78
N VAL A 241 3.60 -28.18 5.92
CA VAL A 241 3.14 -27.33 7.04
C VAL A 241 4.14 -27.39 8.21
N LEU A 242 4.29 -26.27 8.89
CA LEU A 242 5.12 -26.13 10.09
C LEU A 242 4.21 -26.00 11.31
N ILE A 243 4.43 -26.87 12.28
CA ILE A 243 3.80 -26.83 13.60
C ILE A 243 4.94 -26.79 14.63
N ASP A 244 5.04 -25.71 15.38
CA ASP A 244 6.21 -25.43 16.24
C ASP A 244 7.54 -25.58 15.47
N ASN A 245 8.28 -26.65 15.73
CA ASN A 245 9.55 -26.96 15.08
C ASN A 245 9.46 -28.21 14.18
N GLU A 246 8.28 -28.76 13.95
CA GLU A 246 8.06 -29.92 13.11
C GLU A 246 7.53 -29.52 11.74
N LEU A 247 8.15 -30.04 10.68
CA LEU A 247 7.64 -29.99 9.32
C LEU A 247 6.85 -31.26 9.03
N ILE A 248 5.67 -31.10 8.44
CA ILE A 248 4.77 -32.20 8.12
C ILE A 248 4.37 -32.05 6.66
N THR A 249 4.57 -33.11 5.87
CA THR A 249 4.01 -33.15 4.51
C THR A 249 2.55 -33.56 4.58
N VAL A 250 1.67 -32.72 4.08
CA VAL A 250 0.23 -32.91 4.12
C VAL A 250 -0.18 -34.06 3.19
N GLY A 251 -0.93 -34.99 3.74
CA GLY A 251 -1.54 -36.07 2.98
C GLY A 251 -2.84 -35.64 2.29
N THR A 252 -3.71 -36.59 2.00
CA THR A 252 -5.02 -36.30 1.42
C THR A 252 -5.89 -35.49 2.39
N ILE A 253 -6.58 -34.45 1.92
CA ILE A 253 -7.41 -33.60 2.75
C ILE A 253 -8.89 -33.96 2.60
N SER A 254 -9.58 -34.07 3.72
CA SER A 254 -11.03 -34.20 3.76
C SER A 254 -11.60 -33.27 4.82
N SER A 255 -12.45 -32.35 4.41
CA SER A 255 -12.91 -31.24 5.27
C SER A 255 -11.74 -30.48 5.87
N ASN A 256 -11.60 -30.48 7.19
CA ASN A 256 -10.53 -29.82 7.93
C ASN A 256 -9.48 -30.80 8.48
N THR A 257 -9.47 -32.06 8.03
CA THR A 257 -8.49 -33.05 8.44
C THR A 257 -7.45 -33.27 7.36
N LEU A 258 -6.18 -33.11 7.70
CA LEU A 258 -5.03 -33.31 6.83
C LEU A 258 -4.50 -34.74 7.02
N GLY A 259 -4.47 -35.55 5.97
CA GLY A 259 -3.94 -36.90 6.02
C GLY A 259 -4.99 -37.99 6.19
N THR A 260 -6.15 -37.87 5.55
CA THR A 260 -7.26 -38.87 5.61
C THR A 260 -7.34 -39.74 4.37
N GLY A 261 -8.14 -40.80 4.43
CA GLY A 261 -8.64 -41.51 3.25
C GLY A 261 -7.64 -42.26 2.40
N GLY A 262 -6.53 -42.70 2.97
CA GLY A 262 -5.51 -43.51 2.27
C GLY A 262 -4.26 -42.72 1.84
N GLY A 263 -4.19 -41.45 2.18
CA GLY A 263 -3.01 -40.60 2.05
C GLY A 263 -2.67 -39.92 3.38
N PRO A 264 -2.06 -40.64 4.34
CA PRO A 264 -1.69 -40.05 5.65
C PRO A 264 -0.68 -38.93 5.47
N SER A 265 -0.71 -37.94 6.38
CA SER A 265 0.34 -36.93 6.45
C SER A 265 1.65 -37.55 6.92
N THR A 266 2.78 -37.07 6.38
CA THR A 266 4.10 -37.57 6.77
C THR A 266 4.68 -36.63 7.83
N ARG A 267 4.84 -37.16 9.05
CA ARG A 267 5.41 -36.49 10.21
C ARG A 267 6.93 -36.39 10.12
N GLY A 268 7.49 -35.36 10.73
CA GLY A 268 8.95 -35.19 10.78
C GLY A 268 9.61 -35.00 9.42
N ALA A 269 8.95 -34.34 8.49
CA ALA A 269 9.45 -34.12 7.14
C ALA A 269 10.72 -33.25 7.14
N SER A 270 11.50 -33.34 6.06
CA SER A 270 12.70 -32.51 5.81
C SER A 270 13.74 -32.57 6.96
N GLY A 271 13.81 -33.71 7.66
CA GLY A 271 14.80 -33.93 8.73
C GLY A 271 14.41 -33.38 10.11
N THR A 272 13.19 -32.91 10.26
CA THR A 272 12.63 -32.62 11.58
C THR A 272 12.20 -33.90 12.30
N ALA A 273 11.91 -33.84 13.58
CA ALA A 273 11.42 -34.98 14.36
C ALA A 273 9.93 -34.82 14.63
N ALA A 274 9.17 -35.92 14.53
CA ALA A 274 7.77 -35.94 14.95
C ALA A 274 7.68 -35.68 16.46
N ALA A 275 6.81 -34.77 16.85
CA ALA A 275 6.64 -34.31 18.23
C ALA A 275 5.14 -34.21 18.60
N THR A 276 4.85 -34.06 19.88
CA THR A 276 3.53 -33.75 20.37
C THR A 276 3.28 -32.26 20.33
N HIS A 277 2.09 -31.85 19.91
CA HIS A 277 1.68 -30.46 19.87
C HIS A 277 0.38 -30.26 20.67
N ALA A 278 0.27 -29.12 21.33
CA ALA A 278 -0.94 -28.79 22.09
C ALA A 278 -2.10 -28.38 21.17
N ASP A 279 -3.30 -28.51 21.65
CA ASP A 279 -4.48 -27.92 21.04
C ASP A 279 -4.29 -26.41 20.83
N ASN A 280 -4.86 -25.88 19.74
CA ASN A 280 -4.72 -24.48 19.31
C ASN A 280 -3.28 -24.05 18.93
N THR A 281 -2.33 -24.99 18.78
CA THR A 281 -1.01 -24.68 18.24
C THR A 281 -1.13 -24.20 16.80
N LEU A 282 -0.37 -23.15 16.45
CA LEU A 282 -0.41 -22.53 15.15
C LEU A 282 0.16 -23.45 14.06
N VAL A 283 -0.61 -23.69 13.04
CA VAL A 283 -0.22 -24.43 11.83
C VAL A 283 0.01 -23.43 10.70
N ARG A 284 1.21 -23.43 10.15
CA ARG A 284 1.61 -22.53 9.07
C ARG A 284 1.99 -23.33 7.84
N LEU A 285 1.61 -22.83 6.68
CA LEU A 285 2.12 -23.37 5.43
C LEU A 285 3.62 -23.08 5.36
N ALA A 286 4.44 -24.12 5.41
CA ALA A 286 5.87 -24.01 5.14
C ALA A 286 6.03 -24.18 3.63
N VAL A 287 6.48 -23.15 2.95
CA VAL A 287 6.73 -23.21 1.51
C VAL A 287 7.96 -24.07 1.29
N GLY A 288 7.76 -25.25 0.77
CA GLY A 288 8.83 -26.19 0.43
C GLY A 288 9.63 -25.72 -0.80
N ASN A 289 10.82 -26.27 -0.93
CA ASN A 289 11.80 -25.95 -1.96
C ASN A 289 11.45 -26.53 -3.35
N GLU A 290 10.28 -27.08 -3.55
CA GLU A 290 9.96 -27.77 -4.79
C GLU A 290 8.54 -27.46 -5.26
N ASP A 291 8.54 -26.77 -6.37
CA ASP A 291 7.53 -26.73 -7.42
C ASP A 291 6.34 -25.79 -7.24
N SER A 292 6.33 -24.89 -8.19
CA SER A 292 5.21 -24.15 -8.78
C SER A 292 4.51 -23.09 -7.94
N ALA A 293 4.36 -21.94 -8.52
CA ALA A 293 3.47 -20.81 -8.22
C ALA A 293 3.65 -20.04 -6.88
N ASN A 294 4.27 -20.63 -5.86
CA ASN A 294 4.60 -19.97 -4.59
C ASN A 294 6.06 -20.21 -4.18
N ASP A 295 6.96 -20.27 -5.14
CA ASP A 295 8.37 -20.60 -4.93
C ASP A 295 9.01 -19.72 -3.87
N PHE A 296 9.38 -20.34 -2.77
CA PHE A 296 10.43 -19.83 -1.91
C PHE A 296 11.76 -19.94 -2.67
N VAL A 297 12.28 -18.82 -3.11
CA VAL A 297 13.60 -18.75 -3.73
C VAL A 297 14.65 -18.76 -2.62
N GLY A 298 15.36 -19.85 -2.50
CA GLY A 298 16.49 -19.96 -1.58
C GLY A 298 17.62 -19.00 -1.92
N TRP A 299 18.68 -19.06 -1.12
CA TRP A 299 19.90 -18.28 -1.32
C TRP A 299 20.43 -18.41 -2.77
N GLY A 300 20.60 -17.29 -3.43
CA GLY A 300 21.17 -17.23 -4.78
C GLY A 300 20.17 -17.26 -5.93
N ASN A 301 18.90 -17.46 -5.66
CA ASN A 301 17.85 -17.30 -6.67
C ASN A 301 17.20 -15.92 -6.55
N ALA A 302 16.95 -15.28 -7.67
CA ALA A 302 16.16 -14.07 -7.68
C ALA A 302 14.73 -14.41 -7.23
N ALA A 303 14.16 -13.63 -6.31
CA ALA A 303 12.75 -13.74 -5.99
C ALA A 303 11.95 -13.68 -7.29
N SER A 304 11.04 -14.62 -7.50
CA SER A 304 10.08 -14.56 -8.59
C SER A 304 9.22 -13.32 -8.33
N VAL A 305 9.57 -12.22 -8.96
CA VAL A 305 8.76 -11.00 -8.92
C VAL A 305 7.57 -11.27 -9.83
N THR A 306 6.54 -11.88 -9.30
CA THR A 306 5.27 -12.05 -10.00
C THR A 306 4.48 -10.75 -10.11
N VAL A 307 4.99 -9.66 -9.55
CA VAL A 307 4.48 -8.30 -9.75
C VAL A 307 5.59 -7.46 -10.37
N PRO A 308 5.76 -7.51 -11.70
CA PRO A 308 6.59 -6.50 -12.37
C PRO A 308 5.93 -5.14 -12.11
N GLY A 309 6.69 -4.19 -11.61
CA GLY A 309 6.24 -2.82 -11.52
C GLY A 309 5.65 -2.37 -10.19
N ALA A 310 5.76 -3.15 -9.09
CA ALA A 310 5.41 -2.67 -7.75
C ALA A 310 6.42 -1.65 -7.21
N GLN A 311 6.80 -0.67 -8.01
CA GLN A 311 7.69 0.40 -7.56
C GLN A 311 6.87 1.51 -6.90
N ILE A 312 7.44 2.11 -5.85
CA ILE A 312 6.88 3.34 -5.28
C ILE A 312 6.80 4.39 -6.38
N ARG A 313 5.67 5.05 -6.51
CA ARG A 313 5.52 6.17 -7.40
C ARG A 313 6.48 7.28 -6.98
N LEU A 314 7.40 7.62 -7.87
CA LEU A 314 8.31 8.74 -7.75
C LEU A 314 8.10 9.69 -8.92
N TRP A 315 8.37 10.94 -8.69
CA TRP A 315 8.32 11.97 -9.72
C TRP A 315 9.74 12.46 -10.02
N SER A 316 10.05 12.59 -11.29
CA SER A 316 11.16 13.42 -11.73
C SER A 316 10.58 14.73 -12.19
N HIS A 317 11.08 15.82 -11.65
CA HIS A 317 10.61 17.15 -12.00
C HIS A 317 11.76 18.15 -11.95
N ASP A 318 11.67 19.16 -12.78
CA ASP A 318 12.56 20.31 -12.82
C ASP A 318 11.82 21.49 -13.43
N ASN A 319 12.31 22.69 -13.25
CA ASN A 319 11.75 23.86 -13.89
C ASN A 319 12.49 24.17 -15.20
N PHE A 320 11.73 24.65 -16.19
CA PHE A 320 12.26 25.17 -17.44
C PHE A 320 11.77 26.62 -17.59
N GLY A 321 12.57 27.55 -17.11
CA GLY A 321 12.12 28.92 -16.94
C GLY A 321 11.05 29.02 -15.85
N GLU A 322 9.85 29.47 -16.21
CA GLU A 322 8.71 29.56 -15.30
C GLU A 322 7.85 28.28 -15.30
N ASP A 323 7.98 27.46 -16.34
CA ASP A 323 7.23 26.23 -16.50
C ASP A 323 7.86 25.09 -15.69
N ILE A 324 7.03 24.14 -15.26
CA ILE A 324 7.48 22.90 -14.63
C ILE A 324 7.39 21.74 -15.62
N ILE A 325 8.44 20.94 -15.66
CA ILE A 325 8.46 19.67 -16.37
C ILE A 325 8.34 18.56 -15.34
N ILE A 326 7.35 17.71 -15.50
CA ILE A 326 7.09 16.57 -14.61
C ILE A 326 7.09 15.27 -15.39
N ASN A 327 7.67 14.22 -14.80
CA ASN A 327 7.64 12.88 -15.36
C ASN A 327 7.38 11.88 -14.22
N PRO A 328 6.24 11.17 -14.24
CA PRO A 328 5.99 10.10 -13.29
C PRO A 328 6.89 8.92 -13.62
N ARG A 329 7.62 8.42 -12.64
CA ARG A 329 8.33 7.15 -12.77
C ARG A 329 7.28 6.04 -12.83
N ASP A 330 7.35 5.16 -13.83
CA ASP A 330 6.37 4.11 -14.17
C ASP A 330 5.02 4.59 -14.73
N GLY A 331 4.92 5.81 -15.14
CA GLY A 331 3.80 6.26 -15.96
C GLY A 331 4.13 6.00 -17.43
N GLY A 332 3.79 4.81 -17.93
CA GLY A 332 4.03 4.24 -19.22
C GLY A 332 4.18 5.13 -20.42
#